data_76bf3bcaa68b3001c2d08a4efcbe644c
#
_entry.id   76bf3bcaa68b3001c2d08a4efcbe644c
#
_cell.length_a   1.000
_cell.length_b   1.000
_cell.length_c   1.000
_cell.angle_alpha   90.00
_cell.angle_beta   90.00
_cell.angle_gamma   90.00
#
_symmetry.space_group_name_H-M   'P 1'
#
loop_
_entity.id
_entity.type
_entity.pdbx_description
1 polymer ?
#
loop_
_entity_poly.entity_id
_entity_poly.type
_entity_poly.pdbx_seq_one_letter_code
_entity_poly.pdbx_strand_id
1 'polypeptide(L)'
;MFKKNKKRNWRPIPGVPLTEMDKTIMYWENKGKEVPTRNLIRTPEEIEGIRRSGVVNTGVLDEVARQIHAGMNTLEIDKICTDYCDAHGAIPACLNYEGFPKSVCTSINEVVCHGIPKEEDVLEEGDIINVDFTTILDGYYSDASRMFIIGKTSPEKEQLVRVAKECLEIGAEAAKPYCFVGDIGNAIQKHADKYHYGIVRDLCGHGVGLKFHEKPDVCHFGRKGTGMLLVPGIVFTIEPMVNMGTWRVFVDSDDPYGWEVISDDELPSAQWEHTFLMTEHGVEILSY
;
A
#
# COMPACT_ATOMS: atom_id res chain seq x y z
N MET A 1 -21.41 -27.40 27.06
CA MET A 1 -20.59 -26.35 26.48
C MET A 1 -19.97 -26.90 25.18
N PHE A 2 -20.61 -26.69 24.02
CA PHE A 2 -20.14 -27.25 22.76
C PHE A 2 -18.95 -26.39 22.26
N LYS A 3 -17.74 -26.94 22.26
CA LYS A 3 -16.63 -26.35 21.51
C LYS A 3 -17.03 -26.34 20.03
N LYS A 4 -17.42 -25.17 19.50
CA LYS A 4 -17.52 -24.97 18.03
C LYS A 4 -16.19 -25.38 17.43
N ASN A 5 -16.15 -26.46 16.66
CA ASN A 5 -15.02 -26.82 15.81
C ASN A 5 -14.76 -25.61 14.85
N LYS A 6 -13.85 -24.72 15.20
CA LYS A 6 -13.38 -23.72 14.24
C LYS A 6 -12.77 -24.52 13.08
N LYS A 7 -13.31 -24.35 11.87
CA LYS A 7 -12.68 -24.91 10.66
C LYS A 7 -11.25 -24.38 10.63
N ARG A 8 -10.26 -25.27 10.55
CA ARG A 8 -8.85 -24.90 10.41
C ARG A 8 -8.64 -24.28 9.04
N ASN A 9 -7.99 -23.13 8.97
CA ASN A 9 -7.64 -22.46 7.73
C ASN A 9 -6.47 -23.16 7.03
N TRP A 10 -5.52 -23.68 7.83
CA TRP A 10 -4.36 -24.40 7.30
C TRP A 10 -4.56 -25.90 7.42
N ARG A 11 -4.53 -26.61 6.29
CA ARG A 11 -4.66 -28.08 6.25
C ARG A 11 -3.44 -28.71 5.60
N PRO A 12 -2.88 -29.77 6.20
CA PRO A 12 -1.88 -30.60 5.54
C PRO A 12 -2.38 -31.11 4.19
N ILE A 13 -1.50 -31.18 3.20
CA ILE A 13 -1.79 -31.83 1.92
C ILE A 13 -1.62 -33.33 2.12
N PRO A 14 -2.66 -34.16 1.84
CA PRO A 14 -2.55 -35.60 1.99
C PRO A 14 -1.39 -36.19 1.21
N GLY A 15 -0.56 -36.99 1.87
CA GLY A 15 0.61 -37.63 1.24
C GLY A 15 1.85 -36.75 1.08
N VAL A 16 1.80 -35.46 1.49
CA VAL A 16 2.94 -34.54 1.45
C VAL A 16 3.48 -34.33 2.87
N PRO A 17 4.80 -34.53 3.11
CA PRO A 17 5.40 -34.22 4.41
C PRO A 17 5.24 -32.75 4.77
N LEU A 18 5.03 -32.47 6.05
CA LEU A 18 4.94 -31.10 6.57
C LEU A 18 6.30 -30.42 6.49
N THR A 19 6.31 -29.22 5.90
CA THR A 19 7.45 -28.31 5.95
C THR A 19 7.56 -27.63 7.32
N GLU A 20 8.67 -26.95 7.60
CA GLU A 20 8.82 -26.14 8.82
C GLU A 20 7.82 -24.98 8.82
N MET A 21 7.52 -24.41 7.65
CA MET A 21 6.48 -23.39 7.49
C MET A 21 5.10 -23.94 7.87
N ASP A 22 4.72 -25.15 7.37
CA ASP A 22 3.46 -25.79 7.75
C ASP A 22 3.34 -25.97 9.27
N LYS A 23 4.41 -26.45 9.91
CA LYS A 23 4.45 -26.65 11.36
C LYS A 23 4.27 -25.36 12.14
N THR A 24 4.93 -24.28 11.70
CA THR A 24 4.86 -22.96 12.30
C THR A 24 3.46 -22.37 12.17
N ILE A 25 2.85 -22.45 10.98
CA ILE A 25 1.48 -21.97 10.75
C ILE A 25 0.49 -22.73 11.62
N MET A 26 0.58 -24.06 11.65
CA MET A 26 -0.29 -24.92 12.50
C MET A 26 -0.10 -24.62 13.99
N TYR A 27 1.11 -24.34 14.44
CA TYR A 27 1.39 -23.95 15.83
C TYR A 27 0.63 -22.67 16.18
N TRP A 28 0.73 -21.62 15.37
CA TRP A 28 0.05 -20.35 15.63
C TRP A 28 -1.46 -20.44 15.49
N GLU A 29 -1.98 -21.22 14.52
CA GLU A 29 -3.41 -21.49 14.39
C GLU A 29 -3.95 -22.18 15.64
N ASN A 30 -3.23 -23.16 16.20
CA ASN A 30 -3.60 -23.83 17.45
C ASN A 30 -3.58 -22.88 18.67
N LYS A 31 -2.79 -21.80 18.62
CA LYS A 31 -2.79 -20.72 19.60
C LYS A 31 -3.91 -19.70 19.40
N GLY A 32 -4.78 -19.92 18.40
CA GLY A 32 -5.91 -19.04 18.07
C GLY A 32 -5.53 -17.77 17.32
N LYS A 33 -4.32 -17.72 16.77
CA LYS A 33 -3.87 -16.60 15.91
C LYS A 33 -4.48 -16.73 14.52
N GLU A 34 -4.59 -15.58 13.82
CA GLU A 34 -4.92 -15.54 12.42
C GLU A 34 -3.71 -16.00 11.59
N VAL A 35 -3.95 -16.92 10.66
CA VAL A 35 -2.91 -17.47 9.80
C VAL A 35 -3.37 -17.40 8.34
N PRO A 36 -2.43 -17.30 7.38
CA PRO A 36 -2.77 -17.24 5.97
C PRO A 36 -3.45 -18.53 5.49
N THR A 37 -4.16 -18.42 4.38
CA THR A 37 -4.59 -19.58 3.58
C THR A 37 -3.53 -19.86 2.49
N ARG A 38 -3.52 -21.10 1.95
CA ARG A 38 -2.49 -21.52 0.97
C ARG A 38 -2.48 -20.68 -0.32
N ASN A 39 -3.64 -20.19 -0.74
CA ASN A 39 -3.77 -19.36 -1.93
C ASN A 39 -3.15 -17.97 -1.80
N LEU A 40 -2.73 -17.56 -0.60
CA LEU A 40 -1.99 -16.31 -0.38
C LEU A 40 -0.46 -16.49 -0.53
N ILE A 41 0.01 -17.75 -0.61
CA ILE A 41 1.42 -18.05 -0.81
C ILE A 41 1.65 -18.23 -2.30
N ARG A 42 2.42 -17.33 -2.87
CA ARG A 42 2.70 -17.27 -4.32
C ARG A 42 3.68 -18.34 -4.74
N THR A 43 3.47 -18.89 -5.92
CA THR A 43 4.45 -19.75 -6.59
C THR A 43 5.60 -18.90 -7.15
N PRO A 44 6.75 -19.51 -7.47
CA PRO A 44 7.85 -18.78 -8.12
C PRO A 44 7.44 -18.09 -9.43
N GLU A 45 6.55 -18.70 -10.23
CA GLU A 45 6.04 -18.15 -11.49
C GLU A 45 5.15 -16.91 -11.22
N GLU A 46 4.29 -16.97 -10.21
CA GLU A 46 3.45 -15.84 -9.80
C GLU A 46 4.31 -14.69 -9.28
N ILE A 47 5.30 -14.97 -8.44
CA ILE A 47 6.24 -13.96 -7.92
C ILE A 47 6.98 -13.27 -9.09
N GLU A 48 7.45 -14.03 -10.07
CA GLU A 48 8.14 -13.46 -11.23
C GLU A 48 7.18 -12.62 -12.10
N GLY A 49 5.93 -13.05 -12.26
CA GLY A 49 4.89 -12.25 -12.92
C GLY A 49 4.63 -10.91 -12.22
N ILE A 50 4.49 -10.93 -10.88
CA ILE A 50 4.30 -9.73 -10.07
C ILE A 50 5.54 -8.82 -10.15
N ARG A 51 6.75 -9.40 -10.13
CA ARG A 51 8.00 -8.64 -10.27
C ARG A 51 8.07 -7.89 -11.61
N ARG A 52 7.70 -8.54 -12.74
CA ARG A 52 7.66 -7.87 -14.05
C ARG A 52 6.63 -6.73 -14.06
N SER A 53 5.45 -6.93 -13.47
CA SER A 53 4.46 -5.86 -13.28
C SER A 53 5.05 -4.71 -12.46
N GLY A 54 5.78 -5.02 -11.38
CA GLY A 54 6.45 -4.05 -10.52
C GLY A 54 7.52 -3.21 -11.23
N VAL A 55 8.22 -3.78 -12.20
CA VAL A 55 9.18 -3.03 -13.04
C VAL A 55 8.44 -1.96 -13.86
N VAL A 56 7.30 -2.30 -14.46
CA VAL A 56 6.49 -1.33 -15.21
C VAL A 56 5.89 -0.29 -14.26
N ASN A 57 5.36 -0.70 -13.12
CA ASN A 57 4.79 0.18 -12.10
C ASN A 57 5.81 1.23 -11.63
N THR A 58 7.00 0.79 -11.24
CA THR A 58 8.10 1.69 -10.86
C THR A 58 8.46 2.64 -12.01
N GLY A 59 8.48 2.14 -13.25
CA GLY A 59 8.76 2.94 -14.44
C GLY A 59 7.72 4.04 -14.69
N VAL A 60 6.43 3.79 -14.39
CA VAL A 60 5.37 4.82 -14.44
C VAL A 60 5.70 5.95 -13.48
N LEU A 61 6.00 5.63 -12.22
CA LEU A 61 6.32 6.63 -11.19
C LEU A 61 7.64 7.37 -11.49
N ASP A 62 8.62 6.70 -12.11
CA ASP A 62 9.84 7.35 -12.61
C ASP A 62 9.56 8.32 -13.76
N GLU A 63 8.60 8.00 -14.64
CA GLU A 63 8.18 8.89 -15.71
C GLU A 63 7.45 10.13 -15.16
N VAL A 64 6.55 9.95 -14.20
CA VAL A 64 5.93 11.07 -13.47
C VAL A 64 7.01 11.95 -12.83
N ALA A 65 7.99 11.36 -12.13
CA ALA A 65 9.09 12.09 -11.48
C ALA A 65 9.90 12.97 -12.45
N ARG A 66 10.01 12.56 -13.73
CA ARG A 66 10.72 13.34 -14.75
C ARG A 66 9.94 14.54 -15.28
N GLN A 67 8.60 14.49 -15.19
CA GLN A 67 7.74 15.46 -15.86
C GLN A 67 6.98 16.38 -14.89
N ILE A 68 6.71 15.94 -13.67
CA ILE A 68 5.88 16.67 -12.71
C ILE A 68 6.49 18.03 -12.34
N HIS A 69 5.69 19.10 -12.41
CA HIS A 69 6.11 20.47 -12.12
C HIS A 69 4.91 21.37 -11.78
N ALA A 70 5.17 22.52 -11.19
CA ALA A 70 4.14 23.54 -10.95
C ALA A 70 3.51 24.02 -12.27
N GLY A 71 2.19 24.18 -12.27
CA GLY A 71 1.38 24.52 -13.43
C GLY A 71 0.85 23.32 -14.20
N MET A 72 1.29 22.10 -13.90
CA MET A 72 0.70 20.85 -14.43
C MET A 72 -0.60 20.57 -13.69
N ASN A 73 -1.64 20.14 -14.40
CA ASN A 73 -2.84 19.62 -13.74
C ASN A 73 -2.79 18.09 -13.56
N THR A 74 -3.65 17.57 -12.69
CA THR A 74 -3.61 16.14 -12.36
C THR A 74 -4.10 15.23 -13.49
N LEU A 75 -4.88 15.72 -14.47
CA LEU A 75 -5.20 14.97 -15.70
C LEU A 75 -3.96 14.74 -16.58
N GLU A 76 -3.01 15.66 -16.57
CA GLU A 76 -1.74 15.47 -17.30
C GLU A 76 -0.92 14.34 -16.65
N ILE A 77 -0.98 14.20 -15.32
CA ILE A 77 -0.36 13.07 -14.60
C ILE A 77 -1.05 11.76 -14.98
N ASP A 78 -2.39 11.72 -14.98
CA ASP A 78 -3.18 10.56 -15.43
C ASP A 78 -2.79 10.12 -16.84
N LYS A 79 -2.61 11.10 -17.73
CA LYS A 79 -2.16 10.84 -19.11
C LYS A 79 -0.73 10.27 -19.16
N ILE A 80 0.21 10.80 -18.40
CA ILE A 80 1.59 10.30 -18.33
C ILE A 80 1.59 8.83 -17.88
N CYS A 81 0.83 8.52 -16.83
CA CYS A 81 0.70 7.15 -16.30
C CYS A 81 0.12 6.20 -17.33
N THR A 82 -0.97 6.60 -18.00
CA THR A 82 -1.63 5.79 -19.03
C THR A 82 -0.73 5.57 -20.24
N ASP A 83 -0.12 6.62 -20.77
CA ASP A 83 0.75 6.53 -21.96
C ASP A 83 1.95 5.60 -21.71
N TYR A 84 2.57 5.68 -20.51
CA TYR A 84 3.68 4.80 -20.15
C TYR A 84 3.23 3.35 -20.01
N CYS A 85 2.10 3.12 -19.37
CA CYS A 85 1.51 1.79 -19.17
C CYS A 85 1.20 1.13 -20.52
N ASP A 86 0.53 1.85 -21.41
CA ASP A 86 0.18 1.38 -22.76
C ASP A 86 1.43 1.04 -23.59
N ALA A 87 2.48 1.90 -23.52
CA ALA A 87 3.72 1.68 -24.25
C ALA A 87 4.46 0.40 -23.78
N HIS A 88 4.17 -0.10 -22.58
CA HIS A 88 4.76 -1.31 -22.01
C HIS A 88 3.80 -2.51 -22.02
N GLY A 89 2.64 -2.39 -22.69
CA GLY A 89 1.65 -3.46 -22.83
C GLY A 89 0.97 -3.83 -21.51
N ALA A 90 0.94 -2.91 -20.56
CA ALA A 90 0.29 -3.07 -19.27
C ALA A 90 -1.05 -2.31 -19.22
N ILE A 91 -1.81 -2.51 -18.16
CA ILE A 91 -3.12 -1.91 -17.95
C ILE A 91 -3.13 -1.18 -16.60
N PRO A 92 -3.61 0.09 -16.51
CA PRO A 92 -3.87 0.76 -15.25
C PRO A 92 -4.99 0.04 -14.48
N ALA A 93 -4.70 -0.41 -13.26
CA ALA A 93 -5.66 -1.20 -12.48
C ALA A 93 -6.78 -0.35 -11.86
N CYS A 94 -6.52 0.93 -11.57
CA CYS A 94 -7.49 1.83 -10.94
C CYS A 94 -8.67 2.14 -11.89
N LEU A 95 -8.42 2.20 -13.21
CA LEU A 95 -9.44 2.61 -14.17
C LEU A 95 -10.66 1.67 -14.14
N ASN A 96 -11.83 2.23 -13.81
CA ASN A 96 -13.10 1.53 -13.63
C ASN A 96 -13.13 0.51 -12.45
N TYR A 97 -12.10 0.48 -11.59
CA TYR A 97 -12.12 -0.36 -10.41
C TYR A 97 -13.16 0.18 -9.41
N GLU A 98 -14.20 -0.63 -9.15
CA GLU A 98 -15.34 -0.26 -8.29
C GLU A 98 -15.95 1.12 -8.59
N GLY A 99 -15.83 1.57 -9.86
CA GLY A 99 -16.37 2.85 -10.34
C GLY A 99 -15.38 4.03 -10.26
N PHE A 100 -14.11 3.81 -9.86
CA PHE A 100 -13.08 4.86 -9.92
C PHE A 100 -12.85 5.31 -11.37
N PRO A 101 -12.89 6.63 -11.67
CA PRO A 101 -13.02 7.08 -13.06
C PRO A 101 -11.70 7.30 -13.81
N LYS A 102 -10.55 7.13 -13.15
CA LYS A 102 -9.21 7.47 -13.65
C LYS A 102 -8.22 6.33 -13.52
N SER A 103 -7.04 6.49 -14.13
CA SER A 103 -5.99 5.46 -14.18
C SER A 103 -5.04 5.50 -12.97
N VAL A 104 -5.01 6.60 -12.23
CA VAL A 104 -4.10 6.89 -11.13
C VAL A 104 -4.83 7.66 -10.05
N CYS A 105 -4.42 7.54 -8.79
CA CYS A 105 -4.85 8.45 -7.73
C CYS A 105 -3.83 9.58 -7.57
N THR A 106 -4.33 10.84 -7.43
CA THR A 106 -3.50 12.04 -7.26
C THR A 106 -4.02 12.83 -6.06
N SER A 107 -3.32 12.73 -4.94
CA SER A 107 -3.78 13.26 -3.65
C SER A 107 -2.89 14.45 -3.22
N ILE A 108 -3.46 15.66 -3.30
CA ILE A 108 -2.74 16.92 -3.03
C ILE A 108 -3.02 17.38 -1.61
N ASN A 109 -1.97 17.75 -0.88
CA ASN A 109 -2.00 18.38 0.45
C ASN A 109 -2.88 17.63 1.48
N GLU A 110 -4.09 18.13 1.79
CA GLU A 110 -5.04 17.55 2.75
C GLU A 110 -5.77 16.31 2.23
N VAL A 111 -5.73 16.05 0.91
CA VAL A 111 -6.24 14.81 0.34
C VAL A 111 -5.32 13.66 0.75
N VAL A 112 -5.84 12.74 1.54
CA VAL A 112 -5.08 11.65 2.14
C VAL A 112 -4.75 10.57 1.12
N CYS A 113 -5.77 10.15 0.36
CA CYS A 113 -5.65 9.14 -0.71
C CYS A 113 -6.86 9.19 -1.65
N HIS A 114 -6.78 8.42 -2.74
CA HIS A 114 -7.82 8.25 -3.75
C HIS A 114 -8.26 9.55 -4.43
N GLY A 115 -7.43 10.61 -4.41
CA GLY A 115 -7.69 11.84 -5.14
C GLY A 115 -7.90 11.55 -6.63
N ILE A 116 -8.96 12.12 -7.20
CA ILE A 116 -9.36 11.87 -8.60
C ILE A 116 -8.72 12.92 -9.50
N PRO A 117 -7.92 12.56 -10.50
CA PRO A 117 -7.37 13.51 -11.45
C PRO A 117 -8.42 14.41 -12.12
N LYS A 118 -8.23 15.74 -12.03
CA LYS A 118 -9.14 16.78 -12.54
C LYS A 118 -8.37 17.86 -13.31
N GLU A 119 -9.01 18.56 -14.22
CA GLU A 119 -8.40 19.69 -14.94
C GLU A 119 -8.20 20.90 -14.03
N GLU A 120 -9.08 21.04 -13.04
CA GLU A 120 -9.08 22.14 -12.07
C GLU A 120 -7.95 22.00 -11.03
N ASP A 121 -7.47 20.79 -10.77
CA ASP A 121 -6.40 20.51 -9.80
C ASP A 121 -5.04 20.79 -10.42
N VAL A 122 -4.68 22.07 -10.46
CA VAL A 122 -3.40 22.56 -10.98
C VAL A 122 -2.39 22.66 -9.85
N LEU A 123 -1.25 21.96 -10.00
CA LEU A 123 -0.15 21.95 -9.02
C LEU A 123 0.47 23.34 -8.88
N GLU A 124 0.57 23.81 -7.65
CA GLU A 124 1.21 25.07 -7.30
C GLU A 124 2.57 24.85 -6.61
N GLU A 125 3.43 25.84 -6.65
CA GLU A 125 4.68 25.80 -5.89
C GLU A 125 4.39 25.75 -4.38
N GLY A 126 4.96 24.75 -3.70
CA GLY A 126 4.73 24.48 -2.29
C GLY A 126 3.75 23.36 -2.02
N ASP A 127 3.11 22.80 -3.04
CA ASP A 127 2.29 21.61 -2.89
C ASP A 127 3.13 20.36 -2.62
N ILE A 128 2.51 19.44 -1.90
CA ILE A 128 2.94 18.05 -1.83
C ILE A 128 1.83 17.19 -2.44
N ILE A 129 2.21 16.21 -3.24
CA ILE A 129 1.24 15.33 -3.90
C ILE A 129 1.69 13.88 -3.80
N ASN A 130 0.78 12.98 -3.43
CA ASN A 130 0.93 11.55 -3.62
C ASN A 130 0.43 11.17 -5.01
N VAL A 131 1.23 10.39 -5.73
CA VAL A 131 0.83 9.73 -6.98
C VAL A 131 0.87 8.24 -6.75
N ASP A 132 -0.28 7.59 -6.83
CA ASP A 132 -0.50 6.20 -6.49
C ASP A 132 -1.02 5.45 -7.71
N PHE A 133 -0.23 4.45 -8.14
CA PHE A 133 -0.47 3.74 -9.39
C PHE A 133 -0.33 2.23 -9.26
N THR A 134 -1.36 1.52 -9.68
CA THR A 134 -1.35 0.05 -9.76
C THR A 134 -1.32 -0.39 -11.21
N THR A 135 -0.40 -1.29 -11.52
CA THR A 135 -0.20 -1.87 -12.85
C THR A 135 -0.72 -3.30 -12.92
N ILE A 136 -1.34 -3.66 -14.05
CA ILE A 136 -1.63 -5.05 -14.43
C ILE A 136 -0.79 -5.39 -15.65
N LEU A 137 0.12 -6.37 -15.51
CA LEU A 137 0.88 -6.94 -16.63
C LEU A 137 0.70 -8.46 -16.66
N ASP A 138 0.26 -8.99 -17.80
CA ASP A 138 -0.01 -10.45 -17.97
C ASP A 138 -0.95 -11.03 -16.89
N GLY A 139 -1.85 -10.21 -16.32
CA GLY A 139 -2.78 -10.60 -15.25
C GLY A 139 -2.19 -10.52 -13.84
N TYR A 140 -0.97 -10.03 -13.67
CA TYR A 140 -0.32 -9.81 -12.37
C TYR A 140 -0.37 -8.33 -11.98
N TYR A 141 -0.74 -8.06 -10.72
CA TYR A 141 -0.85 -6.73 -10.15
C TYR A 141 0.41 -6.36 -9.39
N SER A 142 0.79 -5.09 -9.46
CA SER A 142 1.82 -4.48 -8.61
C SER A 142 1.46 -3.05 -8.32
N ASP A 143 1.68 -2.61 -7.09
CA ASP A 143 1.19 -1.35 -6.54
C ASP A 143 2.31 -0.57 -5.88
N ALA A 144 2.33 0.75 -6.08
CA ALA A 144 3.25 1.64 -5.39
C ALA A 144 2.77 3.09 -5.48
N SER A 145 3.10 3.89 -4.47
CA SER A 145 2.90 5.32 -4.50
C SER A 145 4.13 6.11 -4.06
N ARG A 146 4.23 7.32 -4.57
CA ARG A 146 5.31 8.26 -4.22
C ARG A 146 4.78 9.65 -3.93
N MET A 147 5.46 10.30 -2.96
CA MET A 147 5.28 11.74 -2.72
C MET A 147 6.20 12.56 -3.64
N PHE A 148 5.64 13.64 -4.14
CA PHE A 148 6.39 14.67 -4.86
C PHE A 148 6.20 16.01 -4.17
N ILE A 149 7.27 16.79 -4.04
CA ILE A 149 7.24 18.17 -3.55
C ILE A 149 7.37 19.08 -4.76
N ILE A 150 6.39 19.95 -4.96
CA ILE A 150 6.35 20.85 -6.12
C ILE A 150 7.11 22.12 -5.79
N GLY A 151 8.27 22.28 -6.41
CA GLY A 151 9.14 23.43 -6.16
C GLY A 151 9.64 23.50 -4.73
N LYS A 152 9.47 24.66 -4.06
CA LYS A 152 9.88 24.87 -2.68
C LYS A 152 8.67 24.90 -1.75
N THR A 153 8.65 24.02 -0.75
CA THR A 153 7.56 23.93 0.22
C THR A 153 7.98 24.36 1.63
N SER A 154 7.05 24.32 2.59
CA SER A 154 7.35 24.63 3.99
C SER A 154 8.16 23.52 4.68
N PRO A 155 8.98 23.86 5.69
CA PRO A 155 9.72 22.86 6.47
C PRO A 155 8.82 21.79 7.11
N GLU A 156 7.57 22.15 7.47
CA GLU A 156 6.60 21.23 8.05
C GLU A 156 6.14 20.20 7.04
N LYS A 157 5.84 20.59 5.79
CA LYS A 157 5.48 19.67 4.70
C LYS A 157 6.68 18.79 4.31
N GLU A 158 7.90 19.36 4.21
CA GLU A 158 9.13 18.58 3.97
C GLU A 158 9.33 17.51 5.06
N GLN A 159 9.13 17.88 6.34
CA GLN A 159 9.21 16.94 7.46
C GLN A 159 8.15 15.85 7.35
N LEU A 160 6.91 16.20 7.02
CA LEU A 160 5.82 15.24 6.87
C LEU A 160 6.14 14.19 5.80
N VAL A 161 6.53 14.63 4.60
CA VAL A 161 6.89 13.75 3.48
C VAL A 161 8.04 12.82 3.86
N ARG A 162 9.08 13.34 4.54
CA ARG A 162 10.21 12.55 5.04
C ARG A 162 9.77 11.53 6.09
N VAL A 163 8.98 11.94 7.07
CA VAL A 163 8.52 11.05 8.16
C VAL A 163 7.60 9.96 7.62
N ALA A 164 6.75 10.25 6.64
CA ALA A 164 5.92 9.25 5.97
C ALA A 164 6.80 8.18 5.29
N LYS A 165 7.89 8.59 4.61
CA LYS A 165 8.86 7.66 4.03
C LYS A 165 9.56 6.83 5.09
N GLU A 166 10.02 7.46 6.18
CA GLU A 166 10.62 6.76 7.33
C GLU A 166 9.64 5.74 7.94
N CYS A 167 8.33 6.04 7.99
CA CYS A 167 7.30 5.11 8.44
C CYS A 167 7.23 3.86 7.56
N LEU A 168 7.26 4.01 6.24
CA LEU A 168 7.31 2.89 5.29
C LEU A 168 8.57 2.04 5.53
N GLU A 169 9.75 2.66 5.61
CA GLU A 169 11.03 1.98 5.79
C GLU A 169 11.07 1.20 7.12
N ILE A 170 10.61 1.82 8.22
CA ILE A 170 10.52 1.18 9.54
C ILE A 170 9.51 0.04 9.54
N GLY A 171 8.40 0.19 8.82
CA GLY A 171 7.43 -0.88 8.60
C GLY A 171 8.04 -2.08 7.89
N ALA A 172 8.80 -1.84 6.82
CA ALA A 172 9.52 -2.86 6.07
C ALA A 172 10.59 -3.56 6.93
N GLU A 173 11.34 -2.79 7.74
CA GLU A 173 12.31 -3.36 8.69
C GLU A 173 11.65 -4.24 9.76
N ALA A 174 10.44 -3.90 10.19
CA ALA A 174 9.69 -4.68 11.18
C ALA A 174 9.06 -5.94 10.58
N ALA A 175 8.87 -5.99 9.26
CA ALA A 175 8.31 -7.12 8.53
C ALA A 175 9.34 -8.25 8.42
N LYS A 176 9.40 -9.11 9.43
CA LYS A 176 10.27 -10.30 9.46
C LYS A 176 9.46 -11.56 9.15
N PRO A 177 10.08 -12.61 8.58
CA PRO A 177 9.39 -13.88 8.40
C PRO A 177 8.81 -14.39 9.71
N TYR A 178 7.56 -14.83 9.66
CA TYR A 178 6.78 -15.30 10.81
C TYR A 178 6.42 -14.23 11.86
N CYS A 179 6.53 -12.93 11.53
CA CYS A 179 5.94 -11.85 12.32
C CYS A 179 4.43 -11.75 12.07
N PHE A 180 3.74 -10.93 12.84
CA PHE A 180 2.34 -10.59 12.62
C PHE A 180 2.22 -9.19 12.00
N VAL A 181 1.18 -8.96 11.20
CA VAL A 181 0.91 -7.64 10.60
C VAL A 181 0.96 -6.51 11.64
N GLY A 182 0.43 -6.74 12.85
CA GLY A 182 0.45 -5.75 13.92
C GLY A 182 1.85 -5.39 14.44
N ASP A 183 2.90 -6.16 14.10
CA ASP A 183 4.28 -5.80 14.42
C ASP A 183 4.73 -4.64 13.53
N ILE A 184 4.32 -4.64 12.25
CA ILE A 184 4.54 -3.57 11.27
C ILE A 184 3.84 -2.30 11.74
N GLY A 185 2.52 -2.36 11.95
CA GLY A 185 1.73 -1.20 12.37
C GLY A 185 2.19 -0.60 13.71
N ASN A 186 2.62 -1.45 14.66
CA ASN A 186 3.17 -0.96 15.94
C ASN A 186 4.49 -0.20 15.76
N ALA A 187 5.35 -0.62 14.83
CA ALA A 187 6.61 0.05 14.55
C ALA A 187 6.36 1.42 13.89
N ILE A 188 5.50 1.47 12.88
CA ILE A 188 5.09 2.68 12.17
C ILE A 188 4.47 3.70 13.13
N GLN A 189 3.43 3.30 13.88
CA GLN A 189 2.76 4.19 14.81
C GLN A 189 3.71 4.81 15.83
N LYS A 190 4.61 4.02 16.41
CA LYS A 190 5.59 4.53 17.35
C LYS A 190 6.57 5.54 16.77
N HIS A 191 6.82 5.46 15.46
CA HIS A 191 7.66 6.44 14.79
C HIS A 191 6.90 7.75 14.58
N ALA A 192 5.70 7.70 14.02
CA ALA A 192 4.84 8.86 13.79
C ALA A 192 4.48 9.60 15.10
N ASP A 193 4.24 8.86 16.19
CA ASP A 193 3.95 9.42 17.52
C ASP A 193 5.06 10.36 18.03
N LYS A 194 6.33 10.17 17.62
CA LYS A 194 7.45 11.06 18.01
C LYS A 194 7.33 12.46 17.42
N TYR A 195 6.61 12.57 16.29
CA TYR A 195 6.37 13.82 15.58
C TYR A 195 4.95 14.35 15.84
N HIS A 196 4.17 13.65 16.67
CA HIS A 196 2.75 13.95 16.93
C HIS A 196 1.86 13.88 15.68
N TYR A 197 2.23 13.04 14.71
CA TYR A 197 1.47 12.83 13.50
C TYR A 197 0.43 11.72 13.66
N GLY A 198 -0.73 11.89 13.01
CA GLY A 198 -1.82 10.92 12.99
C GLY A 198 -1.58 9.83 11.96
N ILE A 199 -1.65 8.55 12.36
CA ILE A 199 -1.69 7.43 11.41
C ILE A 199 -3.16 7.11 11.13
N VAL A 200 -3.57 7.17 9.87
CA VAL A 200 -4.95 6.86 9.43
C VAL A 200 -5.34 5.43 9.84
N ARG A 201 -6.60 5.24 10.25
CA ARG A 201 -7.12 3.98 10.81
C ARG A 201 -8.23 3.35 10.01
N ASP A 202 -8.88 4.12 9.15
CA ASP A 202 -10.02 3.68 8.36
C ASP A 202 -9.60 2.94 7.08
N LEU A 203 -8.32 3.08 6.71
CA LEU A 203 -7.68 2.48 5.56
C LEU A 203 -6.44 1.70 5.99
N CYS A 204 -5.97 0.80 5.13
CA CYS A 204 -4.81 -0.05 5.42
C CYS A 204 -4.18 -0.54 4.12
N GLY A 205 -2.94 -1.00 4.18
CA GLY A 205 -2.32 -1.79 3.14
C GLY A 205 -2.96 -3.16 2.99
N HIS A 206 -2.60 -3.86 1.95
CA HIS A 206 -3.28 -5.09 1.54
C HIS A 206 -2.34 -6.11 0.88
N GLY A 207 -2.81 -7.33 0.74
CA GLY A 207 -2.19 -8.28 -0.17
C GLY A 207 -2.46 -7.87 -1.62
N VAL A 208 -1.50 -8.12 -2.51
CA VAL A 208 -1.59 -7.77 -3.93
C VAL A 208 -0.91 -8.84 -4.78
N GLY A 209 -1.19 -8.90 -6.07
CA GLY A 209 -0.49 -9.74 -7.01
C GLY A 209 -1.37 -10.53 -7.97
N LEU A 210 -2.31 -11.35 -7.51
CA LEU A 210 -3.30 -12.02 -8.36
C LEU A 210 -4.63 -11.26 -8.41
N LYS A 211 -4.79 -10.35 -7.48
CA LYS A 211 -5.90 -9.38 -7.42
C LYS A 211 -5.32 -8.04 -7.00
N PHE A 212 -6.07 -6.98 -7.25
CA PHE A 212 -5.73 -5.66 -6.77
C PHE A 212 -5.66 -5.66 -5.23
N HIS A 213 -6.77 -5.98 -4.57
CA HIS A 213 -6.84 -6.09 -3.11
C HIS A 213 -7.15 -7.52 -2.68
N GLU A 214 -6.35 -8.05 -1.79
CA GLU A 214 -6.56 -9.34 -1.14
C GLU A 214 -5.97 -9.35 0.27
N LYS A 215 -6.12 -10.42 1.01
CA LYS A 215 -5.47 -10.55 2.32
C LYS A 215 -3.94 -10.70 2.19
N PRO A 216 -3.18 -10.22 3.22
CA PRO A 216 -3.62 -9.66 4.50
C PRO A 216 -4.05 -8.19 4.42
N ASP A 217 -4.88 -7.72 5.38
CA ASP A 217 -5.02 -6.30 5.66
C ASP A 217 -3.82 -5.86 6.49
N VAL A 218 -3.09 -4.84 6.04
CA VAL A 218 -1.84 -4.36 6.66
C VAL A 218 -2.08 -3.00 7.31
N CYS A 219 -2.65 -3.02 8.52
CA CYS A 219 -2.85 -1.78 9.26
C CYS A 219 -1.51 -1.16 9.71
N HIS A 220 -1.39 0.15 9.57
CA HIS A 220 -0.18 0.92 9.90
C HIS A 220 -0.16 1.40 11.37
N PHE A 221 -1.06 0.88 12.17
CA PHE A 221 -1.19 1.10 13.62
C PHE A 221 -1.49 -0.22 14.32
N GLY A 222 -1.39 -0.24 15.66
CA GLY A 222 -1.85 -1.40 16.42
C GLY A 222 -0.83 -1.95 17.42
N ARG A 223 -1.01 -3.22 17.77
CA ARG A 223 -0.25 -3.90 18.81
C ARG A 223 0.55 -5.08 18.27
N LYS A 224 1.75 -5.27 18.78
CA LYS A 224 2.58 -6.43 18.44
C LYS A 224 1.85 -7.75 18.64
N GLY A 225 2.11 -8.70 17.73
CA GLY A 225 1.57 -10.05 17.79
C GLY A 225 0.08 -10.13 17.47
N THR A 226 -0.50 -9.14 16.77
CA THR A 226 -1.91 -9.13 16.31
C THR A 226 -1.99 -9.14 14.78
N GLY A 227 -3.18 -9.46 14.25
CA GLY A 227 -3.42 -9.61 12.81
C GLY A 227 -2.90 -10.94 12.27
N MET A 228 -2.77 -11.04 10.95
CA MET A 228 -2.35 -12.26 10.26
C MET A 228 -0.85 -12.51 10.43
N LEU A 229 -0.50 -13.81 10.58
CA LEU A 229 0.88 -14.28 10.52
C LEU A 229 1.41 -14.12 9.09
N LEU A 230 2.51 -13.40 8.91
CA LEU A 230 3.21 -13.28 7.63
C LEU A 230 4.24 -14.39 7.47
N VAL A 231 4.16 -15.10 6.34
CA VAL A 231 5.08 -16.20 6.03
C VAL A 231 5.71 -15.99 4.66
N PRO A 232 6.85 -16.61 4.35
CA PRO A 232 7.48 -16.54 3.04
C PRO A 232 6.52 -16.88 1.91
N GLY A 233 6.56 -16.09 0.82
CA GLY A 233 5.69 -16.22 -0.34
C GLY A 233 4.44 -15.33 -0.31
N ILE A 234 4.15 -14.62 0.78
CA ILE A 234 3.07 -13.62 0.80
C ILE A 234 3.57 -12.32 0.15
N VAL A 235 2.74 -11.75 -0.75
CA VAL A 235 2.97 -10.43 -1.36
C VAL A 235 1.95 -9.45 -0.79
N PHE A 236 2.39 -8.28 -0.38
CA PHE A 236 1.57 -7.28 0.31
C PHE A 236 2.15 -5.87 0.19
N THR A 237 1.32 -4.85 0.40
CA THR A 237 1.74 -3.45 0.46
C THR A 237 2.03 -3.01 1.90
N ILE A 238 2.91 -2.03 2.04
CA ILE A 238 3.03 -1.17 3.21
C ILE A 238 2.91 0.25 2.69
N GLU A 239 1.91 0.99 3.16
CA GLU A 239 1.48 2.27 2.60
C GLU A 239 0.97 3.24 3.68
N PRO A 240 1.80 3.59 4.67
CA PRO A 240 1.33 4.41 5.78
C PRO A 240 0.86 5.80 5.34
N MET A 241 -0.42 6.07 5.54
CA MET A 241 -1.02 7.40 5.42
C MET A 241 -0.78 8.16 6.71
N VAL A 242 0.04 9.21 6.63
CA VAL A 242 0.50 10.00 7.77
C VAL A 242 -0.05 11.41 7.68
N ASN A 243 -0.98 11.76 8.57
CA ASN A 243 -1.56 13.10 8.64
C ASN A 243 -0.71 14.00 9.55
N MET A 244 -0.54 15.26 9.17
CA MET A 244 0.18 16.24 9.99
C MET A 244 -0.48 16.47 11.36
N GLY A 245 -1.81 16.28 11.44
CA GLY A 245 -2.61 16.44 12.64
C GLY A 245 -3.32 15.17 13.08
N THR A 246 -4.66 15.18 13.02
CA THR A 246 -5.47 14.04 13.47
C THR A 246 -5.34 12.82 12.55
N TRP A 247 -5.52 11.63 13.11
CA TRP A 247 -5.63 10.39 12.33
C TRP A 247 -6.96 10.21 11.61
N ARG A 248 -7.97 11.07 11.93
CA ARG A 248 -9.33 10.96 11.40
C ARG A 248 -9.39 11.47 9.98
N VAL A 249 -10.27 10.84 9.22
CA VAL A 249 -10.51 11.15 7.82
C VAL A 249 -12.01 11.08 7.53
N PHE A 250 -12.43 11.68 6.44
CA PHE A 250 -13.78 11.53 5.89
C PHE A 250 -13.71 11.44 4.37
N VAL A 251 -14.75 10.86 3.76
CA VAL A 251 -14.90 10.87 2.30
C VAL A 251 -15.53 12.21 1.93
N ASP A 252 -14.94 12.88 0.93
CA ASP A 252 -15.44 14.16 0.46
C ASP A 252 -16.88 14.05 -0.04
N SER A 253 -17.77 14.86 0.52
CA SER A 253 -19.19 14.89 0.14
C SER A 253 -19.42 15.52 -1.25
N ASP A 254 -18.47 16.31 -1.74
CA ASP A 254 -18.53 16.97 -3.04
C ASP A 254 -17.95 16.10 -4.15
N ASP A 255 -17.26 15.00 -3.81
CA ASP A 255 -16.83 13.99 -4.77
C ASP A 255 -18.03 13.13 -5.23
N PRO A 256 -18.45 13.24 -6.50
CA PRO A 256 -19.61 12.51 -7.01
C PRO A 256 -19.38 10.99 -7.10
N TYR A 257 -18.15 10.54 -6.98
CA TYR A 257 -17.77 9.12 -7.05
C TYR A 257 -17.59 8.51 -5.66
N GLY A 258 -17.43 9.33 -4.61
CA GLY A 258 -17.29 8.86 -3.22
C GLY A 258 -15.94 8.21 -2.92
N TRP A 259 -14.86 8.66 -3.54
CA TRP A 259 -13.51 8.10 -3.40
C TRP A 259 -12.56 8.98 -2.61
N GLU A 260 -12.57 10.30 -2.85
CA GLU A 260 -11.59 11.23 -2.26
C GLU A 260 -11.69 11.24 -0.73
N VAL A 261 -10.57 10.92 -0.08
CA VAL A 261 -10.47 10.89 1.38
C VAL A 261 -9.66 12.08 1.86
N ILE A 262 -10.24 12.88 2.74
CA ILE A 262 -9.65 14.12 3.25
C ILE A 262 -9.37 13.99 4.76
N SER A 263 -8.31 14.62 5.24
CA SER A 263 -8.01 14.72 6.67
C SER A 263 -9.07 15.58 7.41
N ASP A 264 -9.55 15.12 8.58
CA ASP A 264 -10.66 15.75 9.33
C ASP A 264 -10.34 17.18 9.83
N ASP A 265 -9.07 17.54 9.89
CA ASP A 265 -8.59 18.86 10.29
C ASP A 265 -8.02 19.69 9.13
N GLU A 266 -8.19 19.21 7.88
CA GLU A 266 -7.72 19.86 6.64
C GLU A 266 -6.21 20.17 6.65
N LEU A 267 -5.43 19.47 7.49
CA LEU A 267 -3.98 19.57 7.49
C LEU A 267 -3.38 18.57 6.47
N PRO A 268 -2.19 18.85 5.91
CA PRO A 268 -1.57 17.99 4.94
C PRO A 268 -1.38 16.54 5.38
N SER A 269 -1.49 15.62 4.44
CA SER A 269 -1.19 14.20 4.56
C SER A 269 -0.07 13.80 3.62
N ALA A 270 0.65 12.72 3.94
CA ALA A 270 1.64 12.12 3.07
C ALA A 270 1.58 10.60 3.14
N GLN A 271 1.76 9.95 1.99
CA GLN A 271 1.77 8.50 1.86
C GLN A 271 2.92 8.07 0.95
N TRP A 272 3.62 7.01 1.34
CA TRP A 272 4.53 6.27 0.48
C TRP A 272 4.11 4.81 0.49
N GLU A 273 4.16 4.18 -0.66
CA GLU A 273 3.78 2.78 -0.77
C GLU A 273 4.77 1.99 -1.60
N HIS A 274 5.04 0.77 -1.15
CA HIS A 274 5.77 -0.25 -1.92
C HIS A 274 5.06 -1.59 -1.83
N THR A 275 5.16 -2.37 -2.90
CA THR A 275 4.82 -3.80 -2.88
C THR A 275 6.02 -4.61 -2.39
N PHE A 276 5.78 -5.48 -1.41
CA PHE A 276 6.76 -6.35 -0.79
C PHE A 276 6.44 -7.83 -0.96
N LEU A 277 7.47 -8.62 -1.19
CA LEU A 277 7.44 -10.08 -1.04
C LEU A 277 8.06 -10.45 0.31
N MET A 278 7.36 -11.21 1.15
CA MET A 278 7.97 -11.84 2.32
C MET A 278 8.86 -12.99 1.88
N THR A 279 10.13 -12.94 2.23
CA THR A 279 11.12 -13.99 2.00
C THR A 279 11.51 -14.70 3.29
N GLU A 280 12.38 -15.72 3.24
CA GLU A 280 12.93 -16.38 4.45
C GLU A 280 13.86 -15.46 5.27
N HIS A 281 14.29 -14.31 4.73
CA HIS A 281 15.28 -13.43 5.36
C HIS A 281 14.76 -12.04 5.72
N GLY A 282 13.55 -11.70 5.30
CA GLY A 282 12.92 -10.38 5.44
C GLY A 282 12.07 -10.10 4.22
N VAL A 283 11.86 -8.84 3.91
CA VAL A 283 11.08 -8.43 2.73
C VAL A 283 11.98 -8.05 1.56
N GLU A 284 11.51 -8.39 0.36
CA GLU A 284 12.04 -7.93 -0.93
C GLU A 284 11.05 -6.92 -1.52
N ILE A 285 11.54 -5.80 -2.06
CA ILE A 285 10.71 -4.81 -2.74
C ILE A 285 10.49 -5.26 -4.17
N LEU A 286 9.22 -5.31 -4.61
CA LEU A 286 8.83 -5.67 -5.98
C LEU A 286 8.45 -4.44 -6.82
N SER A 287 7.91 -3.38 -6.21
CA SER A 287 7.68 -2.05 -6.83
C SER A 287 7.81 -0.94 -5.78
N TYR A 288 8.23 0.25 -6.22
CA TYR A 288 8.54 1.39 -5.33
C TYR A 288 8.41 2.75 -6.01
#